data_acd4354bc492a12bc695618598862e98
#
_entry.id   acd4354bc492a12bc695618598862e98
#
_cell.length_a   1.000
_cell.length_b   1.000
_cell.length_c   1.000
_cell.angle_alpha   90.00
_cell.angle_beta   90.00
_cell.angle_gamma   90.00
#
_symmetry.space_group_name_H-M   'P 1'
#
loop_
_entity.id
_entity.type
_entity.pdbx_description
1 polymer ?
#
loop_
_entity_poly.entity_id
_entity_poly.type
_entity_poly.pdbx_seq_one_letter_code
_entity_poly.pdbx_strand_id
1 'polypeptide(L)'
;MTVKNEEICMISFVVVLIYIMYKIRKNKLTIVEASDNGMKLMVYNDKDKRKSADLLAEIIKRMFMLRNTLINEKNKYPEYKQYIELLEENLTEERTKIYENDPNSDLTSFSVNKGEELAFCLKSKRNGQIHEVNLLIYVALHEMAHIACPEIGHGDLFKKIFRFLTLKAIDMGIYQKVDYNQSPVEYCGMVLSSSIV
;
A
#
# COMPACT_ATOMS: atom_id res chain seq x y z
N MET A 1 41.97 -25.76 -28.03
CA MET A 1 40.69 -26.41 -27.59
C MET A 1 40.31 -26.12 -26.13
N THR A 2 41.27 -25.78 -25.28
CA THR A 2 41.04 -25.47 -23.84
C THR A 2 40.29 -24.15 -23.56
N VAL A 3 40.54 -23.10 -24.34
CA VAL A 3 39.90 -21.78 -24.15
C VAL A 3 38.36 -21.82 -24.28
N LYS A 4 37.86 -22.64 -25.23
CA LYS A 4 36.40 -22.77 -25.42
C LYS A 4 35.66 -23.44 -24.26
N ASN A 5 36.33 -24.33 -23.53
CA ASN A 5 35.74 -25.00 -22.37
C ASN A 5 35.69 -24.06 -21.14
N GLU A 6 36.69 -23.21 -20.97
CA GLU A 6 36.70 -22.18 -19.88
C GLU A 6 35.66 -21.12 -20.11
N GLU A 7 35.43 -20.64 -21.33
CA GLU A 7 34.36 -19.71 -21.67
C GLU A 7 32.98 -20.30 -21.41
N ILE A 8 32.76 -21.56 -21.80
CA ILE A 8 31.47 -22.25 -21.53
C ILE A 8 31.25 -22.41 -20.03
N CYS A 9 32.28 -22.73 -19.26
CA CYS A 9 32.21 -22.88 -17.82
C CYS A 9 31.86 -21.54 -17.13
N MET A 10 32.47 -20.45 -17.58
CA MET A 10 32.23 -19.10 -17.08
C MET A 10 30.79 -18.61 -17.39
N ILE A 11 30.31 -18.84 -18.61
CA ILE A 11 28.93 -18.51 -19.01
C ILE A 11 27.93 -19.31 -18.17
N SER A 12 28.15 -20.60 -17.96
CA SER A 12 27.30 -21.45 -17.13
C SER A 12 27.25 -20.97 -15.70
N PHE A 13 28.37 -20.55 -15.13
CA PHE A 13 28.44 -20.00 -13.78
C PHE A 13 27.67 -18.69 -13.65
N VAL A 14 27.80 -17.78 -14.61
CA VAL A 14 27.05 -16.51 -14.65
C VAL A 14 25.53 -16.77 -14.74
N VAL A 15 25.11 -17.70 -15.60
CA VAL A 15 23.67 -18.06 -15.72
C VAL A 15 23.12 -18.64 -14.41
N VAL A 16 23.89 -19.49 -13.74
CA VAL A 16 23.52 -20.05 -12.43
C VAL A 16 23.42 -18.95 -11.37
N LEU A 17 24.38 -18.01 -11.33
CA LEU A 17 24.31 -16.86 -10.42
C LEU A 17 23.08 -15.97 -10.68
N ILE A 18 22.81 -15.66 -11.94
CA ILE A 18 21.61 -14.90 -12.34
C ILE A 18 20.34 -15.63 -11.92
N TYR A 19 20.27 -16.96 -12.12
CA TYR A 19 19.14 -17.78 -11.70
C TYR A 19 18.98 -17.79 -10.18
N ILE A 20 20.07 -17.92 -9.41
CA ILE A 20 20.07 -17.87 -7.95
C ILE A 20 19.60 -16.47 -7.48
N MET A 21 20.14 -15.40 -8.04
CA MET A 21 19.71 -14.03 -7.74
C MET A 21 18.25 -13.80 -8.10
N TYR A 22 17.79 -14.31 -9.23
CA TYR A 22 16.37 -14.26 -9.62
C TYR A 22 15.49 -15.01 -8.61
N LYS A 23 15.89 -16.21 -8.20
CA LYS A 23 15.17 -17.03 -7.21
C LYS A 23 15.13 -16.38 -5.83
N ILE A 24 16.25 -15.78 -5.40
CA ILE A 24 16.33 -15.02 -4.15
C ILE A 24 15.42 -13.78 -4.22
N ARG A 25 15.38 -13.06 -5.34
CA ARG A 25 14.46 -11.93 -5.54
C ARG A 25 13.00 -12.35 -5.53
N LYS A 26 12.66 -13.47 -6.16
CA LYS A 26 11.28 -13.97 -6.26
C LYS A 26 10.71 -14.45 -4.93
N ASN A 27 11.57 -14.84 -3.98
CA ASN A 27 11.16 -15.36 -2.67
C ASN A 27 11.08 -14.28 -1.56
N LYS A 28 11.08 -13.01 -1.93
CA LYS A 28 11.03 -11.92 -0.94
C LYS A 28 9.68 -11.76 -0.28
N LEU A 29 8.59 -12.10 -0.96
CA LEU A 29 7.24 -12.08 -0.44
C LEU A 29 6.79 -13.49 -0.08
N THR A 30 6.01 -13.62 0.98
CA THR A 30 5.41 -14.87 1.44
C THR A 30 3.96 -14.62 1.85
N ILE A 31 3.15 -15.67 1.78
CA ILE A 31 1.77 -15.61 2.25
C ILE A 31 1.76 -15.93 3.74
N VAL A 32 1.19 -15.03 4.53
CA VAL A 32 1.00 -15.18 5.98
C VAL A 32 -0.47 -14.97 6.30
N GLU A 33 -1.00 -15.80 7.16
CA GLU A 33 -2.35 -15.68 7.69
C GLU A 33 -2.36 -14.70 8.86
N ALA A 34 -3.21 -13.66 8.78
CA ALA A 34 -3.38 -12.69 9.84
C ALA A 34 -4.06 -13.32 11.06
N SER A 35 -3.61 -12.91 12.26
CA SER A 35 -4.00 -13.56 13.53
C SER A 35 -5.48 -13.38 13.88
N ASP A 36 -6.05 -12.21 13.56
CA ASP A 36 -7.40 -11.85 14.02
C ASP A 36 -8.53 -12.40 13.14
N ASN A 37 -8.31 -12.51 11.84
CA ASN A 37 -9.39 -12.80 10.88
C ASN A 37 -9.05 -13.90 9.88
N GLY A 38 -7.85 -14.51 9.96
CA GLY A 38 -7.42 -15.59 9.06
C GLY A 38 -7.16 -15.15 7.61
N MET A 39 -7.12 -13.85 7.33
CA MET A 39 -6.86 -13.33 5.98
C MET A 39 -5.45 -13.69 5.52
N LYS A 40 -5.34 -14.31 4.36
CA LYS A 40 -4.06 -14.68 3.75
C LYS A 40 -3.49 -13.51 2.96
N LEU A 41 -2.40 -12.94 3.45
CA LEU A 41 -1.80 -11.72 2.93
C LEU A 41 -0.37 -11.95 2.49
N MET A 42 0.00 -11.30 1.40
CA MET A 42 1.34 -11.35 0.84
C MET A 42 2.18 -10.25 1.50
N VAL A 43 3.16 -10.66 2.30
CA VAL A 43 4.03 -9.77 3.06
C VAL A 43 5.49 -10.13 2.86
N TYR A 44 6.39 -9.22 3.20
CA TYR A 44 7.83 -9.45 3.11
C TYR A 44 8.27 -10.56 4.06
N ASN A 45 9.10 -11.49 3.54
CA ASN A 45 9.50 -12.69 4.27
C ASN A 45 10.69 -12.39 5.20
N ASP A 46 10.41 -11.73 6.31
CA ASP A 46 11.36 -11.43 7.37
C ASP A 46 10.85 -11.88 8.76
N LYS A 47 11.57 -11.50 9.81
CA LYS A 47 11.22 -11.83 11.20
C LYS A 47 9.90 -11.24 11.67
N ASP A 48 9.47 -10.12 11.08
CA ASP A 48 8.26 -9.38 11.46
C ASP A 48 7.06 -9.67 10.55
N LYS A 49 7.15 -10.64 9.64
CA LYS A 49 6.11 -10.97 8.65
C LYS A 49 4.71 -11.17 9.23
N ARG A 50 4.59 -11.73 10.44
CA ARG A 50 3.28 -11.89 11.09
C ARG A 50 2.69 -10.54 11.50
N LYS A 51 3.50 -9.68 12.11
CA LYS A 51 3.08 -8.32 12.45
C LYS A 51 2.71 -7.50 11.22
N SER A 52 3.46 -7.67 10.11
CA SER A 52 3.12 -7.08 8.82
C SER A 52 1.77 -7.55 8.31
N ALA A 53 1.47 -8.86 8.41
CA ALA A 53 0.19 -9.42 7.99
C ALA A 53 -0.97 -8.89 8.86
N ASP A 54 -0.81 -8.86 10.17
CA ASP A 54 -1.81 -8.34 11.10
C ASP A 54 -2.10 -6.85 10.84
N LEU A 55 -1.05 -6.06 10.63
CA LEU A 55 -1.15 -4.64 10.31
C LEU A 55 -1.83 -4.40 8.96
N LEU A 56 -1.45 -5.17 7.93
CA LEU A 56 -2.06 -5.06 6.61
C LEU A 56 -3.54 -5.45 6.65
N ALA A 57 -3.90 -6.49 7.42
CA ALA A 57 -5.30 -6.88 7.64
C ALA A 57 -6.12 -5.75 8.29
N GLU A 58 -5.54 -5.05 9.27
CA GLU A 58 -6.21 -3.91 9.91
C GLU A 58 -6.38 -2.73 8.95
N ILE A 59 -5.39 -2.45 8.10
CA ILE A 59 -5.50 -1.42 7.04
C ILE A 59 -6.65 -1.77 6.09
N ILE A 60 -6.67 -2.99 5.57
CA ILE A 60 -7.71 -3.48 4.65
C ILE A 60 -9.09 -3.36 5.28
N LYS A 61 -9.26 -3.84 6.50
CA LYS A 61 -10.51 -3.75 7.24
C LYS A 61 -11.02 -2.30 7.32
N ARG A 62 -10.16 -1.36 7.68
CA ARG A 62 -10.53 0.06 7.81
C ARG A 62 -10.85 0.70 6.45
N MET A 63 -10.10 0.36 5.41
CA MET A 63 -10.38 0.82 4.05
C MET A 63 -11.77 0.38 3.59
N PHE A 64 -12.09 -0.92 3.71
CA PHE A 64 -13.39 -1.45 3.30
C PHE A 64 -14.53 -0.97 4.20
N MET A 65 -14.29 -0.73 5.48
CA MET A 65 -15.28 -0.13 6.39
C MET A 65 -15.66 1.28 5.95
N LEU A 66 -14.68 2.13 5.63
CA LEU A 66 -14.93 3.48 5.10
C LEU A 66 -15.66 3.40 3.74
N ARG A 67 -15.14 2.59 2.80
CA ARG A 67 -15.73 2.38 1.48
C ARG A 67 -17.21 1.99 1.58
N ASN A 68 -17.52 0.96 2.34
CA ASN A 68 -18.87 0.42 2.44
C ASN A 68 -19.84 1.42 3.08
N THR A 69 -19.38 2.18 4.07
CA THR A 69 -20.17 3.26 4.67
C THR A 69 -20.48 4.36 3.64
N LEU A 70 -19.48 4.79 2.87
CA LEU A 70 -19.67 5.82 1.84
C LEU A 70 -20.61 5.34 0.73
N ILE A 71 -20.53 4.08 0.30
CA ILE A 71 -21.45 3.50 -0.70
C ILE A 71 -22.89 3.52 -0.20
N ASN A 72 -23.12 3.07 1.03
CA ASN A 72 -24.44 3.07 1.65
C ASN A 72 -25.01 4.48 1.83
N GLU A 73 -24.15 5.45 2.01
CA GLU A 73 -24.53 6.85 2.25
C GLU A 73 -24.34 7.77 1.03
N LYS A 74 -23.99 7.25 -0.14
CA LYS A 74 -23.56 8.06 -1.31
C LYS A 74 -24.55 9.16 -1.72
N ASN A 75 -25.85 8.96 -1.47
CA ASN A 75 -26.89 9.96 -1.77
C ASN A 75 -26.88 11.15 -0.77
N LYS A 76 -26.21 11.03 0.38
CA LYS A 76 -26.01 12.14 1.33
C LYS A 76 -24.90 13.10 0.85
N TYR A 77 -24.08 12.66 -0.12
CA TYR A 77 -22.92 13.40 -0.61
C TYR A 77 -23.00 13.61 -2.14
N PRO A 78 -24.00 14.37 -2.64
CA PRO A 78 -24.23 14.49 -4.08
C PRO A 78 -23.03 15.03 -4.86
N GLU A 79 -22.23 15.91 -4.21
CA GLU A 79 -20.99 16.48 -4.79
C GLU A 79 -19.88 15.43 -4.96
N TYR A 80 -19.86 14.38 -4.13
CA TYR A 80 -18.86 13.32 -4.15
C TYR A 80 -19.37 12.01 -4.71
N LYS A 81 -20.65 11.94 -5.08
CA LYS A 81 -21.31 10.70 -5.48
C LYS A 81 -20.55 9.93 -6.57
N GLN A 82 -20.15 10.62 -7.64
CA GLN A 82 -19.38 10.01 -8.73
C GLN A 82 -18.04 9.41 -8.29
N TYR A 83 -17.36 10.01 -7.29
CA TYR A 83 -16.08 9.52 -6.76
C TYR A 83 -16.28 8.32 -5.82
N ILE A 84 -17.40 8.29 -5.10
CA ILE A 84 -17.82 7.13 -4.31
C ILE A 84 -18.17 5.96 -5.24
N GLU A 85 -18.80 6.22 -6.36
CA GLU A 85 -19.11 5.20 -7.39
C GLU A 85 -17.83 4.63 -8.02
N LEU A 86 -16.80 5.45 -8.25
CA LEU A 86 -15.48 4.96 -8.67
C LEU A 86 -14.80 4.08 -7.59
N LEU A 87 -14.95 4.39 -6.30
CA LEU A 87 -14.50 3.50 -5.23
C LEU A 87 -15.31 2.20 -5.19
N GLU A 88 -16.62 2.26 -5.39
CA GLU A 88 -17.50 1.10 -5.43
C GLU A 88 -17.09 0.14 -6.54
N GLU A 89 -16.75 0.66 -7.71
CA GLU A 89 -16.35 -0.11 -8.89
C GLU A 89 -14.92 -0.66 -8.78
N ASN A 90 -14.00 0.16 -8.31
CA ASN A 90 -12.57 -0.09 -8.46
C ASN A 90 -11.89 -0.70 -7.24
N LEU A 91 -12.43 -0.52 -6.03
CA LEU A 91 -11.89 -1.09 -4.80
C LEU A 91 -12.78 -2.23 -4.32
N THR A 92 -12.60 -3.44 -4.84
CA THR A 92 -13.35 -4.63 -4.43
C THR A 92 -12.42 -5.75 -4.01
N GLU A 93 -12.91 -6.69 -3.19
CA GLU A 93 -12.11 -7.83 -2.72
C GLU A 93 -11.70 -8.76 -3.89
N GLU A 94 -12.54 -8.84 -4.92
CA GLU A 94 -12.28 -9.69 -6.08
C GLU A 94 -11.26 -9.09 -7.04
N ARG A 95 -11.24 -7.76 -7.17
CA ARG A 95 -10.39 -7.05 -8.14
C ARG A 95 -9.07 -6.62 -7.53
N THR A 96 -9.09 -6.13 -6.29
CA THR A 96 -7.95 -5.44 -5.68
C THR A 96 -7.00 -6.39 -4.98
N LYS A 97 -5.78 -6.50 -5.47
CA LYS A 97 -4.69 -7.21 -4.78
C LYS A 97 -3.99 -6.25 -3.84
N ILE A 98 -3.99 -6.56 -2.55
CA ILE A 98 -3.33 -5.73 -1.53
C ILE A 98 -2.18 -6.52 -0.91
N TYR A 99 -0.98 -5.91 -0.86
CA TYR A 99 0.22 -6.58 -0.38
C TYR A 99 1.25 -5.60 0.20
N GLU A 100 2.23 -6.13 0.95
CA GLU A 100 3.38 -5.35 1.43
C GLU A 100 4.36 -5.10 0.29
N ASN A 101 4.76 -3.83 0.10
CA ASN A 101 5.78 -3.46 -0.89
C ASN A 101 7.17 -3.95 -0.46
N ASP A 102 8.03 -4.24 -1.45
CA ASP A 102 9.44 -4.56 -1.19
C ASP A 102 10.12 -3.35 -0.49
N PRO A 103 10.70 -3.52 0.69
CA PRO A 103 11.43 -2.45 1.39
C PRO A 103 12.56 -1.83 0.56
N ASN A 104 13.09 -2.58 -0.41
CA ASN A 104 14.14 -2.09 -1.32
C ASN A 104 13.59 -1.46 -2.61
N SER A 105 12.26 -1.35 -2.75
CA SER A 105 11.65 -0.63 -3.87
C SER A 105 11.95 0.86 -3.76
N ASP A 106 12.16 1.54 -4.88
CA ASP A 106 12.25 3.00 -4.92
C ASP A 106 10.89 3.67 -4.62
N LEU A 107 9.80 2.92 -4.81
CA LEU A 107 8.44 3.37 -4.50
C LEU A 107 8.12 3.17 -3.02
N THR A 108 7.28 4.06 -2.49
CA THR A 108 6.70 3.92 -1.14
C THR A 108 5.44 3.04 -1.20
N SER A 109 4.26 3.56 -0.90
CA SER A 109 3.00 2.92 -1.28
C SER A 109 2.58 3.41 -2.66
N PHE A 110 1.82 2.60 -3.38
CA PHE A 110 1.31 2.95 -4.70
C PHE A 110 0.08 2.14 -5.07
N SER A 111 -0.70 2.71 -6.00
CA SER A 111 -1.84 2.06 -6.66
C SER A 111 -1.53 1.85 -8.13
N VAL A 112 -1.91 0.70 -8.67
CA VAL A 112 -1.83 0.36 -10.09
C VAL A 112 -3.23 0.33 -10.69
N ASN A 113 -3.39 0.88 -11.90
CA ASN A 113 -4.64 0.83 -12.68
C ASN A 113 -5.90 1.14 -11.86
N LYS A 114 -5.84 2.25 -11.07
CA LYS A 114 -6.98 2.68 -10.25
C LYS A 114 -7.51 1.60 -9.31
N GLY A 115 -6.64 0.85 -8.64
CA GLY A 115 -7.01 -0.09 -7.58
C GLY A 115 -6.94 -1.57 -7.93
N GLU A 116 -6.39 -1.97 -9.09
CA GLU A 116 -6.10 -3.39 -9.34
C GLU A 116 -5.06 -3.95 -8.38
N GLU A 117 -4.04 -3.12 -8.05
CA GLU A 117 -3.05 -3.46 -7.04
C GLU A 117 -2.83 -2.28 -6.11
N LEU A 118 -2.69 -2.57 -4.83
CA LEU A 118 -2.27 -1.64 -3.77
C LEU A 118 -1.10 -2.24 -3.04
N ALA A 119 0.04 -1.59 -3.11
CA ALA A 119 1.23 -1.99 -2.37
C ALA A 119 1.49 -1.01 -1.23
N PHE A 120 1.63 -1.52 -0.02
CA PHE A 120 1.88 -0.72 1.17
C PHE A 120 3.30 -0.93 1.70
N CYS A 121 4.04 0.15 1.86
CA CYS A 121 5.28 0.11 2.59
C CYS A 121 4.98 0.14 4.09
N LEU A 122 5.12 -0.99 4.75
CA LEU A 122 4.75 -1.15 6.16
C LEU A 122 5.89 -0.82 7.13
N LYS A 123 7.13 -0.71 6.62
CA LYS A 123 8.34 -0.55 7.45
C LYS A 123 9.18 0.63 7.00
N SER A 124 9.78 1.33 7.95
CA SER A 124 10.75 2.37 7.69
C SER A 124 11.95 1.82 6.91
N LYS A 125 12.32 2.47 5.82
CA LYS A 125 13.54 2.15 5.06
C LYS A 125 14.81 2.60 5.78
N ARG A 126 14.69 3.42 6.81
CA ARG A 126 15.84 3.93 7.59
C ARG A 126 16.28 2.97 8.68
N ASN A 127 15.32 2.36 9.40
CA ASN A 127 15.61 1.54 10.57
C ASN A 127 14.91 0.18 10.60
N GLY A 128 14.05 -0.13 9.60
CA GLY A 128 13.31 -1.38 9.50
C GLY A 128 12.16 -1.54 10.50
N GLN A 129 11.84 -0.51 11.28
CA GLN A 129 10.71 -0.57 12.22
C GLN A 129 9.37 -0.49 11.48
N ILE A 130 8.40 -1.22 12.00
CA ILE A 130 7.01 -1.16 11.51
C ILE A 130 6.43 0.21 11.84
N HIS A 131 5.76 0.82 10.87
CA HIS A 131 5.07 2.11 11.03
C HIS A 131 3.83 1.97 11.90
N GLU A 132 3.48 3.06 12.56
CA GLU A 132 2.24 3.17 13.32
C GLU A 132 1.01 3.03 12.42
N VAL A 133 0.00 2.30 12.91
CA VAL A 133 -1.22 2.03 12.13
C VAL A 133 -1.90 3.31 11.65
N ASN A 134 -1.94 4.35 12.50
CA ASN A 134 -2.61 5.61 12.15
C ASN A 134 -1.93 6.32 10.96
N LEU A 135 -0.60 6.27 10.87
CA LEU A 135 0.16 6.78 9.73
C LEU A 135 -0.19 5.99 8.46
N LEU A 136 -0.25 4.67 8.56
CA LEU A 136 -0.57 3.80 7.41
C LEU A 136 -2.02 3.97 6.95
N ILE A 137 -2.95 4.26 7.85
CA ILE A 137 -4.32 4.63 7.48
C ILE A 137 -4.35 5.94 6.70
N TYR A 138 -3.57 6.96 7.08
CA TYR A 138 -3.47 8.19 6.32
C TYR A 138 -2.97 7.94 4.89
N VAL A 139 -1.95 7.07 4.73
CA VAL A 139 -1.48 6.64 3.42
C VAL A 139 -2.54 5.84 2.66
N ALA A 140 -3.26 4.94 3.32
CA ALA A 140 -4.34 4.18 2.69
C ALA A 140 -5.46 5.10 2.17
N LEU A 141 -5.81 6.16 2.91
CA LEU A 141 -6.76 7.19 2.46
C LEU A 141 -6.25 7.95 1.23
N HIS A 142 -4.93 8.20 1.15
CA HIS A 142 -4.29 8.78 -0.03
C HIS A 142 -4.41 7.86 -1.26
N GLU A 143 -4.13 6.57 -1.11
CA GLU A 143 -4.29 5.59 -2.20
C GLU A 143 -5.78 5.42 -2.60
N MET A 144 -6.70 5.43 -1.64
CA MET A 144 -8.14 5.43 -1.93
C MET A 144 -8.56 6.68 -2.72
N ALA A 145 -7.96 7.83 -2.44
CA ALA A 145 -8.22 9.04 -3.21
C ALA A 145 -7.74 8.93 -4.67
N HIS A 146 -6.61 8.23 -4.92
CA HIS A 146 -6.17 7.92 -6.29
C HIS A 146 -7.13 7.00 -7.04
N ILE A 147 -7.76 6.05 -6.33
CA ILE A 147 -8.77 5.14 -6.91
C ILE A 147 -10.04 5.93 -7.26
N ALA A 148 -10.47 6.80 -6.35
CA ALA A 148 -11.69 7.60 -6.51
C ALA A 148 -11.55 8.77 -7.50
N CYS A 149 -10.32 9.24 -7.75
CA CYS A 149 -10.06 10.39 -8.61
C CYS A 149 -9.90 9.95 -10.07
N PRO A 150 -10.68 10.49 -11.03
CA PRO A 150 -10.50 10.19 -12.46
C PRO A 150 -9.18 10.75 -13.02
N GLU A 151 -8.66 11.82 -12.40
CA GLU A 151 -7.41 12.47 -12.83
C GLU A 151 -6.18 11.71 -12.34
N ILE A 152 -5.03 11.96 -12.99
CA ILE A 152 -3.73 11.46 -12.59
C ILE A 152 -2.98 12.56 -11.81
N GLY A 153 -2.22 12.14 -10.80
CA GLY A 153 -1.43 13.06 -9.97
C GLY A 153 -2.20 13.61 -8.77
N HIS A 154 -1.71 14.72 -8.21
CA HIS A 154 -2.18 15.29 -6.95
C HIS A 154 -2.78 16.71 -7.16
N GLY A 155 -3.55 16.89 -8.23
CA GLY A 155 -4.25 18.13 -8.56
C GLY A 155 -5.31 18.51 -7.50
N ASP A 156 -6.04 19.59 -7.75
CA ASP A 156 -7.02 20.12 -6.78
C ASP A 156 -8.19 19.14 -6.57
N LEU A 157 -8.60 18.44 -7.62
CA LEU A 157 -9.65 17.41 -7.50
C LEU A 157 -9.19 16.26 -6.60
N PHE A 158 -7.96 15.76 -6.79
CA PHE A 158 -7.39 14.74 -5.90
C PHE A 158 -7.39 15.21 -4.45
N LYS A 159 -6.89 16.43 -4.18
CA LYS A 159 -6.84 17.01 -2.83
C LYS A 159 -8.24 17.14 -2.22
N LYS A 160 -9.24 17.55 -3.01
CA LYS A 160 -10.63 17.64 -2.59
C LYS A 160 -11.18 16.27 -2.17
N ILE A 161 -10.95 15.23 -2.97
CA ILE A 161 -11.38 13.86 -2.68
C ILE A 161 -10.63 13.31 -1.46
N PHE A 162 -9.31 13.47 -1.40
CA PHE A 162 -8.50 13.02 -0.28
C PHE A 162 -8.94 13.66 1.04
N ARG A 163 -9.19 14.99 1.01
CA ARG A 163 -9.73 15.68 2.18
C ARG A 163 -11.10 15.14 2.60
N PHE A 164 -12.01 14.89 1.66
CA PHE A 164 -13.33 14.32 1.95
C PHE A 164 -13.20 12.94 2.61
N LEU A 165 -12.42 12.02 2.04
CA LEU A 165 -12.19 10.69 2.59
C LEU A 165 -11.57 10.76 3.99
N THR A 166 -10.59 11.65 4.19
CA THR A 166 -9.91 11.81 5.47
C THR A 166 -10.87 12.33 6.56
N LEU A 167 -11.71 13.33 6.24
CA LEU A 167 -12.71 13.83 7.17
C LEU A 167 -13.73 12.75 7.55
N LYS A 168 -14.18 11.95 6.59
CA LYS A 168 -15.08 10.82 6.86
C LYS A 168 -14.43 9.75 7.73
N ALA A 169 -13.16 9.44 7.47
CA ALA A 169 -12.39 8.49 8.29
C ALA A 169 -12.25 9.00 9.75
N ILE A 170 -12.09 10.31 9.96
CA ILE A 170 -12.06 10.94 11.29
C ILE A 170 -13.43 10.80 11.96
N ASP A 171 -14.51 11.18 11.27
CA ASP A 171 -15.90 11.11 11.79
C ASP A 171 -16.25 9.68 12.23
N MET A 172 -15.72 8.67 11.54
CA MET A 172 -15.95 7.25 11.82
C MET A 172 -14.97 6.66 12.87
N GLY A 173 -14.01 7.44 13.37
CA GLY A 173 -12.98 6.95 14.29
C GLY A 173 -11.97 5.98 13.65
N ILE A 174 -11.91 5.92 12.32
CA ILE A 174 -10.98 5.08 11.55
C ILE A 174 -9.58 5.68 11.57
N TYR A 175 -9.49 7.00 11.51
CA TYR A 175 -8.26 7.79 11.51
C TYR A 175 -8.29 8.85 12.59
N GLN A 176 -7.20 8.98 13.35
CA GLN A 176 -7.00 10.07 14.29
C GLN A 176 -6.23 11.19 13.58
N LYS A 177 -6.81 12.41 13.58
CA LYS A 177 -6.17 13.56 12.95
C LYS A 177 -4.78 13.84 13.53
N VAL A 178 -3.79 13.94 12.65
CA VAL A 178 -2.42 14.36 12.96
C VAL A 178 -2.08 15.54 12.07
N ASP A 179 -1.51 16.59 12.66
CA ASP A 179 -0.95 17.70 11.90
C ASP A 179 0.54 17.43 11.59
N TYR A 180 0.77 16.84 10.41
CA TYR A 180 2.13 16.55 9.95
C TYR A 180 2.94 17.80 9.59
N ASN A 181 2.32 18.98 9.49
CA ASN A 181 3.08 20.24 9.35
C ASN A 181 3.81 20.58 10.64
N GLN A 182 3.16 20.31 11.80
CA GLN A 182 3.77 20.55 13.11
C GLN A 182 4.57 19.36 13.63
N SER A 183 4.20 18.15 13.22
CA SER A 183 4.83 16.89 13.66
C SER A 183 5.20 16.04 12.47
N PRO A 184 6.25 16.42 11.69
CA PRO A 184 6.68 15.63 10.55
C PRO A 184 7.11 14.22 10.97
N VAL A 185 6.78 13.22 10.14
CA VAL A 185 7.09 11.81 10.41
C VAL A 185 7.80 11.18 9.22
N GLU A 186 8.72 10.26 9.51
CA GLU A 186 9.33 9.44 8.47
C GLU A 186 8.33 8.39 7.99
N TYR A 187 8.19 8.28 6.68
CA TYR A 187 7.44 7.24 6.01
C TYR A 187 8.26 6.67 4.84
N CYS A 188 8.72 5.44 4.97
CA CYS A 188 9.43 4.71 3.90
C CYS A 188 10.59 5.48 3.26
N GLY A 189 11.40 6.14 4.09
CA GLY A 189 12.58 6.89 3.65
C GLY A 189 12.33 8.35 3.31
N MET A 190 11.09 8.75 3.10
CA MET A 190 10.69 10.15 2.91
C MET A 190 10.19 10.78 4.21
N VAL A 191 10.06 12.10 4.23
CA VAL A 191 9.46 12.83 5.35
C VAL A 191 8.07 13.31 4.92
N LEU A 192 7.04 12.85 5.62
CA LEU A 192 5.69 13.37 5.51
C LEU A 192 5.60 14.62 6.39
N SER A 193 5.45 15.80 5.76
CA SER A 193 5.47 17.12 6.41
C SER A 193 4.27 17.98 6.03
N SER A 194 3.19 17.37 5.54
CA SER A 194 1.96 18.10 5.19
C SER A 194 0.73 17.26 5.48
N SER A 195 -0.32 17.90 5.98
CA SER A 195 -1.63 17.29 6.21
C SER A 195 -2.66 17.85 5.25
N ILE A 196 -3.62 16.99 4.86
CA ILE A 196 -4.74 17.40 4.00
C ILE A 196 -5.90 18.02 4.82
N VAL A 197 -5.88 17.83 6.17
CA VAL A 197 -6.92 18.30 7.11
C VAL A 197 -6.33 18.94 8.33
#